data_91ee0d144b9ca81a2ae5a4292ef0dbb2
#
_entry.id   91ee0d144b9ca81a2ae5a4292ef0dbb2
#
_cell.length_a   1.000
_cell.length_b   1.000
_cell.length_c   1.000
_cell.angle_alpha   90.00
_cell.angle_beta   90.00
_cell.angle_gamma   90.00
#
_symmetry.space_group_name_H-M   'P 1'
#
loop_
_entity.id
_entity.type
_entity.pdbx_description
1 polymer ?
#
loop_
_entity_poly.entity_id
_entity_poly.type
_entity_poly.pdbx_seq_one_letter_code
_entity_poly.pdbx_strand_id
1 'polypeptide(L)'
;MSLLAFGLNHRRAPISVLERAALDESSLAAIIAAATASPDITEHLVVATCNRTEVYAEVSAFHGAVADLTEAMTSSTGITHDDLKAHLDLHYGDAAVAHVFNVAAGLDSMAVGESQILGQLRDALGRGQSEGHVGPSLNSLVQQALRTGKRVHSETAIDEVSRSLVGAGLDAAREHLGDLEQAHVLVVGAGAMSALAATSCVRRGVAELTVVNRTHERGAALAERLGGS
;
A
#
# COMPACT_ATOMS: atom_id res chain seq x y z
N MET A 1 2.44 -13.31 -23.96
CA MET A 1 1.98 -12.96 -22.61
C MET A 1 2.80 -11.77 -22.17
N SER A 2 2.18 -10.77 -21.58
CA SER A 2 2.85 -9.54 -21.18
C SER A 2 2.34 -9.09 -19.80
N LEU A 3 3.19 -8.41 -19.05
CA LEU A 3 2.80 -7.88 -17.75
C LEU A 3 1.94 -6.62 -17.92
N LEU A 4 0.91 -6.50 -17.10
CA LEU A 4 0.06 -5.33 -16.92
C LEU A 4 0.13 -4.91 -15.45
N ALA A 5 0.33 -3.62 -15.19
CA ALA A 5 0.02 -2.99 -13.91
C ALA A 5 -1.14 -2.02 -14.12
N PHE A 6 -2.22 -2.22 -13.37
CA PHE A 6 -3.49 -1.51 -13.54
C PHE A 6 -4.00 -1.06 -12.18
N GLY A 7 -4.33 0.20 -12.02
CA GLY A 7 -4.92 0.64 -10.77
C GLY A 7 -4.88 2.15 -10.54
N LEU A 8 -5.00 2.50 -9.27
CA LEU A 8 -4.98 3.86 -8.77
C LEU A 8 -3.86 4.01 -7.74
N ASN A 9 -3.19 5.15 -7.77
CA ASN A 9 -2.21 5.51 -6.76
C ASN A 9 -2.22 7.02 -6.46
N HIS A 10 -1.55 7.39 -5.38
CA HIS A 10 -1.51 8.76 -4.87
C HIS A 10 -0.90 9.80 -5.82
N ARG A 11 -0.18 9.36 -6.87
CA ARG A 11 0.42 10.28 -7.86
C ARG A 11 -0.60 10.77 -8.88
N ARG A 12 -1.61 9.94 -9.17
CA ARG A 12 -2.63 10.23 -10.19
C ARG A 12 -4.00 10.50 -9.62
N ALA A 13 -4.30 9.94 -8.45
CA ALA A 13 -5.62 10.06 -7.83
C ALA A 13 -5.56 10.94 -6.57
N PRO A 14 -6.48 11.89 -6.40
CA PRO A 14 -6.64 12.61 -5.15
C PRO A 14 -7.11 11.67 -4.03
N ILE A 15 -6.86 12.05 -2.77
CA ILE A 15 -7.20 11.23 -1.59
C ILE A 15 -8.66 10.80 -1.60
N SER A 16 -9.59 11.69 -1.96
CA SER A 16 -11.03 11.40 -2.02
C SER A 16 -11.40 10.30 -3.03
N VAL A 17 -10.60 10.10 -4.08
CA VAL A 17 -10.77 9.00 -5.03
C VAL A 17 -10.16 7.73 -4.47
N LEU A 18 -8.97 7.81 -3.86
CA LEU A 18 -8.32 6.65 -3.22
C LEU A 18 -9.15 6.09 -2.06
N GLU A 19 -9.76 6.95 -1.24
CA GLU A 19 -10.65 6.52 -0.17
C GLU A 19 -11.88 5.73 -0.68
N ARG A 20 -12.47 6.14 -1.81
CA ARG A 20 -13.57 5.40 -2.45
C ARG A 20 -13.11 4.10 -3.11
N ALA A 21 -11.87 4.07 -3.59
CA ALA A 21 -11.25 2.89 -4.19
C ALA A 21 -10.56 1.97 -3.16
N ALA A 22 -10.63 2.33 -1.87
CA ALA A 22 -10.07 1.50 -0.80
C ALA A 22 -10.83 0.17 -0.70
N LEU A 23 -10.08 -0.92 -0.64
CA LEU A 23 -10.64 -2.26 -0.60
C LEU A 23 -10.79 -2.74 0.85
N ASP A 24 -11.99 -3.15 1.20
CA ASP A 24 -12.23 -4.05 2.31
C ASP A 24 -12.01 -5.51 1.87
N GLU A 25 -12.17 -6.46 2.78
CA GLU A 25 -11.97 -7.87 2.50
C GLU A 25 -12.92 -8.39 1.41
N SER A 26 -14.16 -7.92 1.38
CA SER A 26 -15.17 -8.35 0.40
C SER A 26 -14.88 -7.80 -1.00
N SER A 27 -14.55 -6.52 -1.10
CA SER A 27 -14.18 -5.87 -2.36
C SER A 27 -12.89 -6.45 -2.94
N LEU A 28 -11.90 -6.73 -2.09
CA LEU A 28 -10.66 -7.39 -2.51
C LEU A 28 -10.93 -8.79 -3.07
N ALA A 29 -11.75 -9.60 -2.37
CA ALA A 29 -12.13 -10.92 -2.84
C ALA A 29 -12.88 -10.87 -4.17
N ALA A 30 -13.77 -9.88 -4.37
CA ALA A 30 -14.50 -9.69 -5.61
C ALA A 30 -13.57 -9.36 -6.80
N ILE A 31 -12.59 -8.48 -6.61
CA ILE A 31 -11.59 -8.15 -7.65
C ILE A 31 -10.73 -9.38 -7.98
N ILE A 32 -10.27 -10.12 -6.97
CA ILE A 32 -9.51 -11.36 -7.16
C ILE A 32 -10.35 -12.38 -7.98
N ALA A 33 -11.61 -12.59 -7.59
CA ALA A 33 -12.50 -13.51 -8.30
C ALA A 33 -12.75 -13.10 -9.76
N ALA A 34 -12.96 -11.80 -10.02
CA ALA A 34 -13.15 -11.28 -11.37
C ALA A 34 -11.87 -11.45 -12.22
N ALA A 35 -10.71 -11.14 -11.67
CA ALA A 35 -9.43 -11.34 -12.35
C ALA A 35 -9.17 -12.83 -12.64
N THR A 36 -9.52 -13.73 -11.72
CA THR A 36 -9.43 -15.18 -11.93
C THR A 36 -10.37 -15.70 -13.02
N ALA A 37 -11.56 -15.09 -13.14
CA ALA A 37 -12.56 -15.48 -14.13
C ALA A 37 -12.29 -14.94 -15.54
N SER A 38 -11.41 -13.93 -15.67
CA SER A 38 -11.09 -13.35 -16.96
C SER A 38 -10.31 -14.32 -17.84
N PRO A 39 -10.73 -14.57 -19.10
CA PRO A 39 -9.99 -15.42 -20.03
C PRO A 39 -8.68 -14.77 -20.52
N ASP A 40 -8.53 -13.47 -20.31
CA ASP A 40 -7.39 -12.67 -20.76
C ASP A 40 -6.31 -12.48 -19.68
N ILE A 41 -6.56 -12.96 -18.45
CA ILE A 41 -5.63 -12.89 -17.31
C ILE A 41 -5.21 -14.31 -16.92
N THR A 42 -3.91 -14.58 -16.94
CA THR A 42 -3.34 -15.90 -16.62
C THR A 42 -2.79 -15.98 -15.19
N GLU A 43 -2.21 -14.89 -14.72
CA GLU A 43 -1.73 -14.71 -13.34
C GLU A 43 -2.10 -13.33 -12.85
N HIS A 44 -2.39 -13.17 -11.57
CA HIS A 44 -2.63 -11.84 -11.01
C HIS A 44 -2.25 -11.74 -9.53
N LEU A 45 -2.03 -10.51 -9.09
CA LEU A 45 -1.69 -10.11 -7.73
C LEU A 45 -2.33 -8.76 -7.43
N VAL A 46 -3.05 -8.63 -6.33
CA VAL A 46 -3.67 -7.36 -5.91
C VAL A 46 -2.91 -6.77 -4.74
N VAL A 47 -2.46 -5.53 -4.89
CA VAL A 47 -1.81 -4.73 -3.85
C VAL A 47 -2.76 -3.61 -3.46
N ALA A 48 -3.29 -3.67 -2.24
CA ALA A 48 -4.20 -2.66 -1.69
C ALA A 48 -3.59 -2.07 -0.41
N THR A 49 -3.43 -0.76 -0.40
CA THR A 49 -2.90 0.03 0.71
C THR A 49 -3.70 1.33 0.85
N CYS A 50 -3.36 2.20 1.81
CA CYS A 50 -3.97 3.53 1.90
C CYS A 50 -3.65 4.44 0.69
N ASN A 51 -2.57 4.16 -0.05
CA ASN A 51 -2.04 5.03 -1.09
C ASN A 51 -2.11 4.45 -2.51
N ARG A 52 -2.54 3.19 -2.64
CA ARG A 52 -2.72 2.52 -3.93
C ARG A 52 -3.67 1.33 -3.86
N THR A 53 -4.38 1.12 -4.94
CA THR A 53 -5.12 -0.09 -5.25
C THR A 53 -4.72 -0.50 -6.65
N GLU A 54 -3.85 -1.51 -6.77
CA GLU A 54 -3.24 -1.92 -8.03
C GLU A 54 -3.36 -3.44 -8.23
N VAL A 55 -3.60 -3.84 -9.47
CA VAL A 55 -3.55 -5.23 -9.93
C VAL A 55 -2.36 -5.41 -10.85
N TYR A 56 -1.46 -6.31 -10.51
CA TYR A 56 -0.39 -6.77 -11.40
C TYR A 56 -0.84 -8.07 -12.02
N ALA A 57 -0.85 -8.15 -13.34
CA ALA A 57 -1.38 -9.31 -14.06
C ALA A 57 -0.48 -9.72 -15.22
N GLU A 58 -0.34 -11.03 -15.45
CA GLU A 58 0.13 -11.55 -16.72
C GLU A 58 -1.09 -11.71 -17.63
N VAL A 59 -1.05 -11.08 -18.80
CA VAL A 59 -2.21 -11.01 -19.70
C VAL A 59 -1.90 -11.60 -21.07
N SER A 60 -2.90 -12.28 -21.64
CA SER A 60 -2.88 -12.80 -23.01
C SER A 60 -3.42 -11.77 -24.01
N ALA A 61 -4.42 -10.95 -23.60
CA ALA A 61 -4.98 -9.87 -24.40
C ALA A 61 -5.16 -8.60 -23.56
N PHE A 62 -4.52 -7.51 -23.98
CA PHE A 62 -4.49 -6.23 -23.26
C PHE A 62 -5.88 -5.61 -23.06
N HIS A 63 -6.65 -5.46 -24.14
CA HIS A 63 -7.92 -4.73 -24.06
C HIS A 63 -8.99 -5.46 -23.25
N GLY A 64 -9.04 -6.80 -23.35
CA GLY A 64 -9.96 -7.61 -22.58
C GLY A 64 -9.62 -7.56 -21.10
N ALA A 65 -8.36 -7.76 -20.74
CA ALA A 65 -7.92 -7.68 -19.34
C ALA A 65 -8.19 -6.29 -18.73
N VAL A 66 -7.93 -5.20 -19.45
CA VAL A 66 -8.24 -3.84 -18.98
C VAL A 66 -9.73 -3.63 -18.80
N ALA A 67 -10.58 -4.14 -19.72
CA ALA A 67 -12.02 -4.02 -19.58
C ALA A 67 -12.55 -4.78 -18.36
N ASP A 68 -12.10 -6.03 -18.16
CA ASP A 68 -12.51 -6.87 -17.05
C ASP A 68 -12.06 -6.27 -15.69
N LEU A 69 -10.84 -5.77 -15.60
CA LEU A 69 -10.34 -5.11 -14.40
C LEU A 69 -11.04 -3.78 -14.11
N THR A 70 -11.41 -3.03 -15.15
CA THR A 70 -12.19 -1.79 -15.02
C THR A 70 -13.58 -2.09 -14.44
N GLU A 71 -14.27 -3.08 -14.96
CA GLU A 71 -15.58 -3.52 -14.46
C GLU A 71 -15.46 -4.05 -13.03
N ALA A 72 -14.45 -4.89 -12.75
CA ALA A 72 -14.22 -5.42 -11.41
C ALA A 72 -13.99 -4.30 -10.39
N MET A 73 -13.19 -3.30 -10.73
CA MET A 73 -12.89 -2.19 -9.84
C MET A 73 -14.10 -1.30 -9.58
N THR A 74 -14.84 -0.94 -10.61
CA THR A 74 -16.02 -0.07 -10.49
C THR A 74 -17.19 -0.76 -9.80
N SER A 75 -17.39 -2.06 -10.01
CA SER A 75 -18.45 -2.82 -9.36
C SER A 75 -18.16 -3.16 -7.89
N SER A 76 -16.88 -3.28 -7.52
CA SER A 76 -16.46 -3.68 -6.17
C SER A 76 -16.14 -2.50 -5.24
N THR A 77 -16.02 -1.29 -5.77
CA THR A 77 -15.69 -0.08 -5.01
C THR A 77 -16.74 1.01 -5.22
N GLY A 78 -16.61 2.12 -4.51
CA GLY A 78 -17.45 3.31 -4.72
C GLY A 78 -16.96 4.24 -5.85
N ILE A 79 -16.02 3.78 -6.71
CA ILE A 79 -15.47 4.60 -7.78
C ILE A 79 -16.31 4.51 -9.06
N THR A 80 -16.49 5.63 -9.76
CA THR A 80 -17.17 5.66 -11.04
C THR A 80 -16.23 5.32 -12.19
N HIS A 81 -16.77 4.91 -13.34
CA HIS A 81 -15.99 4.71 -14.57
C HIS A 81 -15.21 5.97 -14.97
N ASP A 82 -15.82 7.15 -14.84
CA ASP A 82 -15.19 8.42 -15.21
C ASP A 82 -14.04 8.77 -14.26
N ASP A 83 -14.22 8.57 -12.94
CA ASP A 83 -13.16 8.76 -11.96
C ASP A 83 -12.00 7.78 -12.19
N LEU A 84 -12.31 6.50 -12.41
CA LEU A 84 -11.28 5.51 -12.70
C LEU A 84 -10.50 5.87 -13.97
N LYS A 85 -11.18 6.21 -15.04
CA LYS A 85 -10.57 6.61 -16.32
C LYS A 85 -9.70 7.86 -16.19
N ALA A 86 -10.15 8.84 -15.42
CA ALA A 86 -9.41 10.10 -15.23
C ALA A 86 -8.12 9.91 -14.42
N HIS A 87 -8.09 8.92 -13.50
CA HIS A 87 -7.01 8.74 -12.53
C HIS A 87 -6.27 7.41 -12.68
N LEU A 88 -6.66 6.58 -13.67
CA LEU A 88 -6.03 5.28 -13.91
C LEU A 88 -4.52 5.44 -14.14
N ASP A 89 -3.74 4.68 -13.40
CA ASP A 89 -2.33 4.45 -13.66
C ASP A 89 -2.17 3.07 -14.29
N LEU A 90 -1.67 3.06 -15.52
CA LEU A 90 -1.60 1.86 -16.34
C LEU A 90 -0.23 1.74 -16.97
N HIS A 91 0.43 0.61 -16.72
CA HIS A 91 1.72 0.26 -17.31
C HIS A 91 1.62 -1.10 -17.99
N TYR A 92 2.33 -1.27 -19.11
CA TYR A 92 2.31 -2.49 -19.89
C TYR A 92 3.71 -2.93 -20.32
N GLY A 93 3.97 -4.23 -20.36
CA GLY A 93 5.26 -4.79 -20.74
C GLY A 93 6.40 -4.33 -19.83
N ASP A 94 7.50 -3.86 -20.40
CA ASP A 94 8.68 -3.41 -19.64
C ASP A 94 8.37 -2.24 -18.70
N ALA A 95 7.42 -1.37 -19.05
CA ALA A 95 6.99 -0.30 -18.16
C ALA A 95 6.29 -0.83 -16.90
N ALA A 96 5.51 -1.92 -17.01
CA ALA A 96 4.91 -2.57 -15.86
C ALA A 96 5.96 -3.27 -14.98
N VAL A 97 6.96 -3.91 -15.58
CA VAL A 97 8.11 -4.46 -14.84
C VAL A 97 8.81 -3.36 -14.05
N ALA A 98 9.18 -2.26 -14.71
CA ALA A 98 9.84 -1.12 -14.06
C ALA A 98 8.98 -0.53 -12.93
N HIS A 99 7.66 -0.45 -13.12
CA HIS A 99 6.73 0.03 -12.09
C HIS A 99 6.77 -0.86 -10.83
N VAL A 100 6.69 -2.19 -10.98
CA VAL A 100 6.76 -3.13 -9.84
C VAL A 100 8.07 -2.97 -9.05
N PHE A 101 9.21 -2.78 -9.74
CA PHE A 101 10.49 -2.52 -9.08
C PHE A 101 10.52 -1.17 -8.37
N ASN A 102 9.97 -0.11 -8.96
CA ASN A 102 9.89 1.22 -8.34
C ASN A 102 9.01 1.19 -7.08
N VAL A 103 7.88 0.48 -7.14
CA VAL A 103 6.99 0.26 -5.99
C VAL A 103 7.73 -0.49 -4.88
N ALA A 104 8.40 -1.61 -5.21
CA ALA A 104 9.15 -2.40 -4.24
C ALA A 104 10.34 -1.64 -3.62
N ALA A 105 10.96 -0.74 -4.40
CA ALA A 105 12.04 0.12 -3.91
C ALA A 105 11.54 1.31 -3.07
N GLY A 106 10.22 1.52 -2.94
CA GLY A 106 9.65 2.67 -2.25
C GLY A 106 9.80 4.00 -3.00
N LEU A 107 10.26 3.97 -4.26
CA LEU A 107 10.43 5.15 -5.10
C LEU A 107 9.08 5.74 -5.57
N ASP A 108 8.06 4.89 -5.57
CA ASP A 108 6.68 5.24 -5.90
C ASP A 108 5.78 5.31 -4.65
N SER A 109 6.33 5.52 -3.49
CA SER A 109 5.60 5.74 -2.24
C SER A 109 5.35 7.24 -2.01
N MET A 110 4.29 7.60 -1.25
CA MET A 110 4.00 8.99 -0.87
C MET A 110 5.18 9.60 -0.08
N ALA A 111 5.74 8.83 0.85
CA ALA A 111 7.04 9.11 1.46
C ALA A 111 8.08 8.23 0.76
N VAL A 112 8.89 8.82 -0.13
CA VAL A 112 9.92 8.09 -0.89
C VAL A 112 10.82 7.32 0.07
N GLY A 113 11.00 6.00 -0.19
CA GLY A 113 11.79 5.11 0.65
C GLY A 113 11.00 4.53 1.84
N GLU A 114 9.68 4.57 1.85
CA GLU A 114 8.88 3.93 2.88
C GLU A 114 8.99 2.40 2.79
N SER A 115 9.57 1.76 3.82
CA SER A 115 9.80 0.31 3.85
C SER A 115 8.54 -0.54 4.03
N GLN A 116 7.40 0.05 4.42
CA GLN A 116 6.13 -0.68 4.62
C GLN A 116 5.64 -1.37 3.36
N ILE A 117 5.89 -0.78 2.18
CA ILE A 117 5.46 -1.35 0.90
C ILE A 117 6.07 -2.73 0.63
N LEU A 118 7.29 -2.99 1.10
CA LEU A 118 7.93 -4.31 0.99
C LEU A 118 7.15 -5.39 1.75
N GLY A 119 6.65 -5.05 2.95
CA GLY A 119 5.77 -5.93 3.72
C GLY A 119 4.47 -6.21 3.00
N GLN A 120 3.79 -5.15 2.55
CA GLN A 120 2.52 -5.23 1.85
C GLN A 120 2.61 -6.04 0.55
N LEU A 121 3.67 -5.83 -0.24
CA LEU A 121 3.91 -6.60 -1.47
C LEU A 121 4.21 -8.08 -1.17
N ARG A 122 4.94 -8.37 -0.08
CA ARG A 122 5.19 -9.75 0.37
C ARG A 122 3.91 -10.45 0.82
N ASP A 123 3.07 -9.75 1.58
CA ASP A 123 1.80 -10.30 2.07
C ASP A 123 0.82 -10.57 0.91
N ALA A 124 0.76 -9.67 -0.07
CA ALA A 124 0.00 -9.86 -1.29
C ALA A 124 0.49 -11.07 -2.09
N LEU A 125 1.83 -11.22 -2.25
CA LEU A 125 2.42 -12.38 -2.91
C LEU A 125 2.08 -13.69 -2.17
N GLY A 126 2.21 -13.70 -0.84
CA GLY A 126 1.87 -14.87 -0.02
C GLY A 126 0.41 -15.28 -0.15
N ARG A 127 -0.51 -14.30 -0.18
CA ARG A 127 -1.93 -14.54 -0.44
C ARG A 127 -2.13 -15.17 -1.81
N GLY A 128 -1.60 -14.54 -2.87
CA GLY A 128 -1.76 -15.02 -4.24
C GLY A 128 -1.20 -16.42 -4.47
N GLN A 129 -0.11 -16.78 -3.77
CA GLN A 129 0.44 -18.14 -3.78
C GLN A 129 -0.49 -19.14 -3.08
N SER A 130 -1.02 -18.77 -1.92
CA SER A 130 -1.90 -19.67 -1.14
C SER A 130 -3.26 -19.90 -1.81
N GLU A 131 -3.76 -18.90 -2.54
CA GLU A 131 -5.03 -18.94 -3.27
C GLU A 131 -4.88 -19.46 -4.72
N GLY A 132 -3.64 -19.63 -5.20
CA GLY A 132 -3.33 -20.28 -6.47
C GLY A 132 -3.50 -19.41 -7.71
N HIS A 133 -3.57 -18.07 -7.57
CA HIS A 133 -3.69 -17.14 -8.71
C HIS A 133 -2.36 -16.44 -9.08
N VAL A 134 -1.28 -16.71 -8.36
CA VAL A 134 0.08 -16.29 -8.72
C VAL A 134 0.85 -17.49 -9.27
N GLY A 135 1.23 -17.42 -10.54
CA GLY A 135 2.03 -18.44 -11.21
C GLY A 135 3.53 -18.08 -11.25
N PRO A 136 4.33 -18.81 -12.03
CA PRO A 136 5.78 -18.66 -12.06
C PRO A 136 6.27 -17.28 -12.50
N SER A 137 5.55 -16.63 -13.41
CA SER A 137 5.92 -15.33 -13.99
C SER A 137 5.86 -14.23 -12.93
N LEU A 138 4.70 -14.00 -12.33
CA LEU A 138 4.52 -13.01 -11.28
C LEU A 138 5.32 -13.36 -10.01
N ASN A 139 5.39 -14.64 -9.66
CA ASN A 139 6.20 -15.07 -8.52
C ASN A 139 7.68 -14.67 -8.71
N SER A 140 8.27 -14.97 -9.87
CA SER A 140 9.66 -14.59 -10.17
C SER A 140 9.87 -13.10 -10.14
N LEU A 141 8.99 -12.33 -10.79
CA LEU A 141 9.06 -10.88 -10.86
C LEU A 141 9.02 -10.24 -9.47
N VAL A 142 7.98 -10.58 -8.69
CA VAL A 142 7.76 -9.96 -7.37
C VAL A 142 8.84 -10.36 -6.37
N GLN A 143 9.32 -11.61 -6.42
CA GLN A 143 10.46 -12.05 -5.61
C GLN A 143 11.73 -11.26 -5.93
N GLN A 144 12.01 -10.99 -7.21
CA GLN A 144 13.16 -10.18 -7.63
C GLN A 144 12.98 -8.72 -7.20
N ALA A 145 11.79 -8.16 -7.38
CA ALA A 145 11.47 -6.81 -6.94
C ALA A 145 11.65 -6.64 -5.43
N LEU A 146 11.17 -7.60 -4.62
CA LEU A 146 11.37 -7.61 -3.16
C LEU A 146 12.85 -7.68 -2.77
N ARG A 147 13.67 -8.49 -3.46
CA ARG A 147 15.11 -8.55 -3.23
C ARG A 147 15.79 -7.23 -3.58
N THR A 148 15.41 -6.63 -4.72
CA THR A 148 15.96 -5.34 -5.16
C THR A 148 15.55 -4.23 -4.21
N GLY A 149 14.28 -4.14 -3.82
CA GLY A 149 13.81 -3.17 -2.84
C GLY A 149 14.58 -3.28 -1.52
N LYS A 150 14.77 -4.51 -1.00
CA LYS A 150 15.58 -4.72 0.21
C LYS A 150 17.03 -4.24 0.03
N ARG A 151 17.64 -4.46 -1.14
CA ARG A 151 18.97 -3.97 -1.44
C ARG A 151 19.04 -2.44 -1.52
N VAL A 152 18.03 -1.81 -2.16
CA VAL A 152 17.95 -0.34 -2.22
C VAL A 152 17.95 0.24 -0.81
N HIS A 153 17.14 -0.30 0.12
CA HIS A 153 17.12 0.14 1.52
C HIS A 153 18.42 -0.12 2.28
N SER A 154 19.14 -1.21 2.00
CA SER A 154 20.37 -1.57 2.71
C SER A 154 21.65 -0.98 2.10
N GLU A 155 21.66 -0.67 0.80
CA GLU A 155 22.84 -0.24 0.05
C GLU A 155 22.83 1.26 -0.27
N THR A 156 21.71 1.97 0.01
CA THR A 156 21.58 3.42 -0.25
C THR A 156 21.08 4.14 0.99
N ALA A 157 21.24 5.47 1.02
CA ALA A 157 20.70 6.31 2.08
C ALA A 157 19.21 6.68 1.87
N ILE A 158 18.43 5.87 1.15
CA ILE A 158 17.02 6.17 0.83
C ILE A 158 16.18 6.29 2.10
N ASP A 159 16.50 5.51 3.13
CA ASP A 159 15.82 5.55 4.43
C ASP A 159 16.10 6.84 5.21
N GLU A 160 17.25 7.46 4.98
CA GLU A 160 17.62 8.76 5.58
C GLU A 160 16.88 9.91 4.89
N VAL A 161 16.60 9.77 3.60
CA VAL A 161 15.82 10.73 2.80
C VAL A 161 14.33 10.53 3.04
N SER A 162 13.89 9.31 3.35
CA SER A 162 12.50 8.99 3.59
C SER A 162 12.06 9.48 4.96
N ARG A 163 11.62 10.72 5.01
CA ARG A 163 10.74 11.15 6.09
C ARG A 163 9.46 10.33 5.94
N SER A 164 9.23 9.38 6.84
CA SER A 164 7.92 8.71 6.85
C SER A 164 6.82 9.77 6.91
N LEU A 165 5.67 9.51 6.34
CA LEU A 165 4.50 10.40 6.42
C LEU A 165 4.24 10.83 7.86
N VAL A 166 4.41 9.91 8.80
CA VAL A 166 4.36 10.17 10.25
C VAL A 166 5.44 11.15 10.68
N GLY A 167 6.68 10.97 10.22
CA GLY A 167 7.79 11.88 10.53
C GLY A 167 7.50 13.31 10.07
N ALA A 168 7.06 13.45 8.83
CA ALA A 168 6.69 14.75 8.26
C ALA A 168 5.51 15.41 9.01
N GLY A 169 4.50 14.61 9.39
CA GLY A 169 3.38 15.09 10.20
C GLY A 169 3.81 15.55 11.59
N LEU A 170 4.72 14.84 12.26
CA LEU A 170 5.25 15.24 13.55
C LEU A 170 6.19 16.47 13.46
N ASP A 171 6.92 16.63 12.35
CA ASP A 171 7.72 17.84 12.10
C ASP A 171 6.82 19.05 11.92
N ALA A 172 5.74 18.93 11.14
CA ALA A 172 4.74 19.98 10.99
C ALA A 172 4.01 20.29 12.31
N ALA A 173 3.70 19.28 13.12
CA ALA A 173 3.12 19.48 14.45
C ALA A 173 4.08 20.26 15.37
N ARG A 174 5.37 19.97 15.34
CA ARG A 174 6.39 20.69 16.12
C ARG A 174 6.51 22.15 15.70
N GLU A 175 6.37 22.47 14.42
CA GLU A 175 6.35 23.86 13.95
C GLU A 175 5.18 24.67 14.53
N HIS A 176 4.04 24.02 14.78
CA HIS A 176 2.84 24.66 15.32
C HIS A 176 2.76 24.67 16.85
N LEU A 177 3.17 23.56 17.49
CA LEU A 177 3.01 23.32 18.92
C LEU A 177 4.27 23.64 19.73
N GLY A 178 5.42 23.81 19.07
CA GLY A 178 6.71 23.88 19.73
C GLY A 178 7.26 22.50 20.07
N ASP A 179 7.96 22.39 21.19
CA ASP A 179 8.58 21.14 21.61
C ASP A 179 7.53 20.07 21.95
N LEU A 180 7.68 18.87 21.40
CA LEU A 180 6.77 17.76 21.63
C LEU A 180 7.00 17.06 22.98
N GLU A 181 8.08 17.38 23.71
CA GLU A 181 8.38 16.78 25.01
C GLU A 181 7.31 17.04 26.08
N GLN A 182 6.48 18.05 25.90
CA GLN A 182 5.34 18.35 26.78
C GLN A 182 3.99 17.98 26.15
N ALA A 183 4.00 17.37 24.97
CA ALA A 183 2.77 17.05 24.25
C ALA A 183 2.12 15.77 24.82
N HIS A 184 0.80 15.82 24.97
CA HIS A 184 -0.04 14.65 25.19
C HIS A 184 -0.57 14.19 23.82
N VAL A 185 -0.24 12.98 23.44
CA VAL A 185 -0.58 12.43 22.12
C VAL A 185 -1.68 11.39 22.23
N LEU A 186 -2.76 11.60 21.49
CA LEU A 186 -3.81 10.61 21.32
C LEU A 186 -3.67 9.93 19.96
N VAL A 187 -3.47 8.61 19.97
CA VAL A 187 -3.44 7.76 18.77
C VAL A 187 -4.76 7.02 18.64
N VAL A 188 -5.49 7.29 17.57
CA VAL A 188 -6.75 6.60 17.27
C VAL A 188 -6.51 5.48 16.27
N GLY A 189 -6.68 4.23 16.73
CA GLY A 189 -6.40 3.01 15.98
C GLY A 189 -5.15 2.28 16.49
N ALA A 190 -5.08 0.96 16.24
CA ALA A 190 -3.95 0.10 16.57
C ALA A 190 -3.46 -0.71 15.35
N GLY A 191 -3.63 -0.17 14.14
CA GLY A 191 -3.08 -0.73 12.90
C GLY A 191 -1.59 -0.39 12.74
N ALA A 192 -0.99 -0.84 11.63
CA ALA A 192 0.43 -0.66 11.35
C ALA A 192 0.87 0.82 11.36
N MET A 193 0.09 1.72 10.73
CA MET A 193 0.38 3.16 10.71
C MET A 193 0.26 3.80 12.09
N SER A 194 -0.78 3.43 12.85
CA SER A 194 -0.96 3.93 14.22
C SER A 194 0.17 3.46 15.14
N ALA A 195 0.62 2.21 15.00
CA ALA A 195 1.76 1.69 15.75
C ALA A 195 3.08 2.41 15.38
N LEU A 196 3.28 2.73 14.10
CA LEU A 196 4.42 3.52 13.65
C LEU A 196 4.36 4.95 14.21
N ALA A 197 3.18 5.59 14.14
CA ALA A 197 2.97 6.93 14.69
C ALA A 197 3.25 6.97 16.19
N ALA A 198 2.65 6.05 16.96
CA ALA A 198 2.86 5.92 18.40
C ALA A 198 4.34 5.72 18.73
N THR A 199 5.03 4.79 18.05
CA THR A 199 6.46 4.55 18.23
C THR A 199 7.29 5.81 17.92
N SER A 200 6.94 6.54 16.87
CA SER A 200 7.64 7.77 16.47
C SER A 200 7.44 8.90 17.48
N CYS A 201 6.24 9.01 18.09
CA CYS A 201 5.96 9.97 19.16
C CYS A 201 6.81 9.67 20.40
N VAL A 202 6.85 8.40 20.84
CA VAL A 202 7.66 8.00 22.00
C VAL A 202 9.16 8.27 21.76
N ARG A 203 9.66 7.97 20.57
CA ARG A 203 11.06 8.29 20.19
C ARG A 203 11.38 9.79 20.20
N ARG A 204 10.37 10.65 20.02
CA ARG A 204 10.50 12.10 20.10
C ARG A 204 10.27 12.65 21.51
N GLY A 205 10.08 11.77 22.48
CA GLY A 205 10.03 12.12 23.89
C GLY A 205 8.72 12.79 24.33
N VAL A 206 7.59 12.49 23.71
CA VAL A 206 6.29 13.05 24.12
C VAL A 206 6.00 12.74 25.60
N ALA A 207 5.34 13.66 26.30
CA ALA A 207 5.06 13.54 27.74
C ALA A 207 4.11 12.38 28.04
N GLU A 208 3.11 12.19 27.22
CA GLU A 208 2.09 11.14 27.42
C GLU A 208 1.61 10.61 26.06
N LEU A 209 1.36 9.30 26.01
CA LEU A 209 0.78 8.60 24.86
C LEU A 209 -0.47 7.85 25.30
N THR A 210 -1.60 8.19 24.72
CA THR A 210 -2.86 7.46 24.87
C THR A 210 -3.24 6.78 23.55
N VAL A 211 -3.61 5.50 23.59
CA VAL A 211 -4.04 4.75 22.40
C VAL A 211 -5.50 4.36 22.56
N VAL A 212 -6.34 4.75 21.58
CA VAL A 212 -7.76 4.37 21.51
C VAL A 212 -7.98 3.50 20.28
N ASN A 213 -8.64 2.35 20.46
CA ASN A 213 -8.94 1.44 19.37
C ASN A 213 -10.31 0.77 19.54
N ARG A 214 -10.99 0.47 18.43
CA ARG A 214 -12.27 -0.25 18.45
C ARG A 214 -12.17 -1.60 19.17
N THR A 215 -11.09 -2.34 18.94
CA THR A 215 -10.75 -3.56 19.68
C THR A 215 -9.85 -3.17 20.85
N HIS A 216 -10.41 -3.10 22.07
CA HIS A 216 -9.70 -2.63 23.25
C HIS A 216 -8.37 -3.36 23.49
N GLU A 217 -8.36 -4.68 23.37
CA GLU A 217 -7.16 -5.52 23.60
C GLU A 217 -5.99 -5.13 22.68
N ARG A 218 -6.25 -4.79 21.41
CA ARG A 218 -5.20 -4.35 20.48
C ARG A 218 -4.66 -2.97 20.84
N GLY A 219 -5.53 -2.06 21.27
CA GLY A 219 -5.12 -0.73 21.74
C GLY A 219 -4.27 -0.83 22.99
N ALA A 220 -4.72 -1.58 23.99
CA ALA A 220 -4.02 -1.81 25.25
C ALA A 220 -2.64 -2.45 25.03
N ALA A 221 -2.54 -3.49 24.20
CA ALA A 221 -1.27 -4.13 23.88
C ALA A 221 -0.26 -3.17 23.19
N LEU A 222 -0.75 -2.25 22.34
CA LEU A 222 0.10 -1.24 21.73
C LEU A 222 0.57 -0.20 22.78
N ALA A 223 -0.34 0.29 23.60
CA ALA A 223 -0.05 1.25 24.66
C ALA A 223 0.96 0.68 25.67
N GLU A 224 0.71 -0.52 26.20
CA GLU A 224 1.60 -1.20 27.15
C GLU A 224 3.03 -1.36 26.60
N ARG A 225 3.15 -1.80 25.34
CA ARG A 225 4.46 -1.96 24.68
C ARG A 225 5.26 -0.66 24.58
N LEU A 226 4.57 0.48 24.54
CA LEU A 226 5.16 1.80 24.32
C LEU A 226 5.19 2.64 25.62
N GLY A 227 4.74 2.10 26.74
CA GLY A 227 4.68 2.83 28.02
C GLY A 227 3.60 3.90 28.08
N GLY A 228 2.55 3.77 27.26
CA GLY A 228 1.37 4.64 27.24
C GLY A 228 0.16 4.04 27.94
N SER A 229 -0.99 4.70 27.80
CA SER A 229 -2.27 4.31 28.34
C SER A 229 -3.31 4.01 27.26
#